data_88eac000029316706805da463a3b3acf
#
_entry.id   88eac000029316706805da463a3b3acf
#
_cell.length_a   1.000
_cell.length_b   1.000
_cell.length_c   1.000
_cell.angle_alpha   90.00
_cell.angle_beta   90.00
_cell.angle_gamma   90.00
#
_symmetry.space_group_name_H-M   'P 1'
#
loop_
_entity.id
_entity.type
_entity.pdbx_description
1 polymer ?
#
loop_
_entity_poly.entity_id
_entity_poly.type
_entity_poly.pdbx_seq_one_letter_code
_entity_poly.pdbx_strand_id
1 'polypeptide(L)'
;MTDTQTGAVRSPSPPTRRVVEILTLLAGAAEPLPVAAIAERLGIARATATAVLAELDLAGWAVRVPDRGYRLGPGLLTLTGPLLPPEIGGILQELATEAGCGATLSRIEPDALTVLDVRHGPDRMVPGIPVGHRIPLRFPAGAAVMPWRPAAEQNTWLATTAEADRRTAGALLTLVKDRGVAVFRPRSDDAGTVDLLADLLAAVGTELLHPHLRTRALRQLTALTARPFTRHELDGDEQLPLSYLAAPVFDGAGTAAYEVQLGPLRATTTRADRDRYIAITLAAARALTAALSG
;
A
#
# COMPACT_ATOMS: atom_id res chain seq x y z
N MET A 1 -45.49 42.17 -9.35
CA MET A 1 -44.76 41.27 -10.26
C MET A 1 -43.30 41.62 -10.14
N THR A 2 -42.60 40.94 -9.27
CA THR A 2 -41.16 41.13 -9.05
C THR A 2 -40.47 39.81 -9.47
N ASP A 3 -39.82 39.94 -10.61
CA ASP A 3 -39.05 38.87 -11.27
C ASP A 3 -37.77 38.63 -10.48
N THR A 4 -37.68 37.56 -9.73
CA THR A 4 -36.48 37.16 -9.01
C THR A 4 -35.63 36.31 -9.97
N GLN A 5 -34.81 36.99 -10.78
CA GLN A 5 -33.76 36.32 -11.52
C GLN A 5 -32.74 35.70 -10.54
N THR A 6 -32.79 34.38 -10.39
CA THR A 6 -31.76 33.64 -9.73
C THR A 6 -30.49 33.68 -10.60
N GLY A 7 -29.59 34.60 -10.25
CA GLY A 7 -28.28 34.74 -10.93
C GLY A 7 -27.48 33.46 -10.79
N ALA A 8 -27.33 32.69 -11.87
CA ALA A 8 -26.44 31.57 -11.94
C ALA A 8 -25.03 32.04 -11.60
N VAL A 9 -24.47 31.56 -10.50
CA VAL A 9 -23.10 31.88 -10.06
C VAL A 9 -22.15 31.47 -11.18
N ARG A 10 -21.56 32.49 -11.84
CA ARG A 10 -20.61 32.27 -12.93
C ARG A 10 -19.35 31.61 -12.37
N SER A 11 -19.01 30.41 -12.83
CA SER A 11 -17.78 29.72 -12.39
C SER A 11 -16.55 30.56 -12.74
N PRO A 12 -15.65 30.83 -11.77
CA PRO A 12 -14.40 31.57 -12.02
C PRO A 12 -13.44 30.82 -12.97
N SER A 13 -13.56 29.50 -13.07
CA SER A 13 -12.75 28.65 -13.96
C SER A 13 -13.61 27.52 -14.55
N PRO A 14 -14.23 27.73 -15.72
CA PRO A 14 -15.06 26.72 -16.34
C PRO A 14 -14.35 25.35 -16.61
N PRO A 15 -13.06 25.30 -17.00
CA PRO A 15 -12.35 24.03 -17.16
C PRO A 15 -12.21 23.27 -15.84
N THR A 16 -11.80 23.95 -14.76
CA THR A 16 -11.66 23.34 -13.42
C THR A 16 -13.00 22.83 -12.89
N ARG A 17 -14.08 23.58 -13.11
CA ARG A 17 -15.43 23.18 -12.73
C ARG A 17 -15.82 21.84 -13.37
N ARG A 18 -15.51 21.61 -14.65
CA ARG A 18 -15.80 20.34 -15.34
C ARG A 18 -15.07 19.17 -14.70
N VAL A 19 -13.82 19.36 -14.25
CA VAL A 19 -13.07 18.35 -13.51
C VAL A 19 -13.80 17.97 -12.22
N VAL A 20 -14.19 18.97 -11.43
CA VAL A 20 -14.92 18.78 -10.17
C VAL A 20 -16.26 18.08 -10.40
N GLU A 21 -17.02 18.50 -11.43
CA GLU A 21 -18.31 17.90 -11.76
C GLU A 21 -18.19 16.43 -12.19
N ILE A 22 -17.17 16.10 -12.98
CA ILE A 22 -16.90 14.71 -13.39
C ILE A 22 -16.55 13.85 -12.17
N LEU A 23 -15.65 14.31 -11.30
CA LEU A 23 -15.28 13.59 -10.07
C LEU A 23 -16.50 13.41 -9.15
N THR A 24 -17.31 14.44 -8.95
CA THR A 24 -18.53 14.37 -8.14
C THR A 24 -19.55 13.37 -8.73
N LEU A 25 -19.72 13.37 -10.04
CA LEU A 25 -20.61 12.44 -10.72
C LEU A 25 -20.14 10.99 -10.55
N LEU A 26 -18.85 10.73 -10.71
CA LEU A 26 -18.27 9.40 -10.53
C LEU A 26 -18.34 8.94 -9.05
N ALA A 27 -18.22 9.88 -8.10
CA ALA A 27 -18.35 9.59 -6.66
C ALA A 27 -19.75 9.11 -6.27
N GLY A 28 -20.78 9.64 -6.92
CA GLY A 28 -22.18 9.24 -6.69
C GLY A 28 -22.65 8.03 -7.49
N ALA A 29 -21.81 7.48 -8.37
CA ALA A 29 -22.20 6.38 -9.24
C ALA A 29 -21.89 5.01 -8.61
N ALA A 30 -22.88 4.14 -8.50
CA ALA A 30 -22.71 2.76 -8.02
C ALA A 30 -21.94 1.87 -9.02
N GLU A 31 -22.05 2.18 -10.32
CA GLU A 31 -21.42 1.43 -11.41
C GLU A 31 -20.55 2.34 -12.28
N PRO A 32 -19.54 1.80 -12.98
CA PRO A 32 -18.72 2.58 -13.90
C PRO A 32 -19.58 3.26 -14.97
N LEU A 33 -19.28 4.52 -15.27
CA LEU A 33 -20.05 5.31 -16.25
C LEU A 33 -19.32 5.42 -17.59
N PRO A 34 -19.98 5.10 -18.72
CA PRO A 34 -19.44 5.37 -20.05
C PRO A 34 -19.23 6.86 -20.29
N VAL A 35 -18.22 7.23 -21.09
CA VAL A 35 -17.92 8.65 -21.43
C VAL A 35 -19.15 9.38 -21.99
N ALA A 36 -19.96 8.70 -22.80
CA ALA A 36 -21.18 9.25 -23.38
C ALA A 36 -22.19 9.66 -22.29
N ALA A 37 -22.41 8.80 -21.29
CA ALA A 37 -23.33 9.07 -20.17
C ALA A 37 -22.80 10.21 -19.27
N ILE A 38 -21.50 10.30 -19.07
CA ILE A 38 -20.87 11.41 -18.33
C ILE A 38 -21.08 12.73 -19.07
N ALA A 39 -20.80 12.77 -20.36
CA ALA A 39 -20.96 13.94 -21.19
C ALA A 39 -22.41 14.44 -21.22
N GLU A 40 -23.37 13.51 -21.38
CA GLU A 40 -24.80 13.80 -21.39
C GLU A 40 -25.29 14.35 -20.05
N ARG A 41 -24.95 13.70 -18.91
CA ARG A 41 -25.40 14.11 -17.57
C ARG A 41 -24.86 15.48 -17.17
N LEU A 42 -23.67 15.83 -17.62
CA LEU A 42 -23.03 17.13 -17.31
C LEU A 42 -23.26 18.21 -18.38
N GLY A 43 -23.92 17.88 -19.49
CA GLY A 43 -24.16 18.82 -20.58
C GLY A 43 -22.87 19.34 -21.24
N ILE A 44 -21.81 18.52 -21.31
CA ILE A 44 -20.52 18.86 -21.90
C ILE A 44 -20.23 18.07 -23.18
N ALA A 45 -19.38 18.64 -24.05
CA ALA A 45 -18.99 17.94 -25.25
C ALA A 45 -18.23 16.61 -24.90
N ARG A 46 -18.54 15.54 -25.63
CA ARG A 46 -17.88 14.22 -25.43
C ARG A 46 -16.36 14.31 -25.51
N ALA A 47 -15.82 15.14 -26.44
CA ALA A 47 -14.39 15.37 -26.54
C ALA A 47 -13.80 15.97 -25.26
N THR A 48 -14.52 16.93 -24.64
CA THR A 48 -14.11 17.53 -23.36
C THR A 48 -14.13 16.49 -22.23
N ALA A 49 -15.18 15.68 -22.13
CA ALA A 49 -15.26 14.60 -21.15
C ALA A 49 -14.12 13.59 -21.34
N THR A 50 -13.81 13.21 -22.59
CA THR A 50 -12.72 12.29 -22.90
C THR A 50 -11.37 12.86 -22.48
N ALA A 51 -11.09 14.14 -22.78
CA ALA A 51 -9.82 14.78 -22.43
C ALA A 51 -9.64 14.87 -20.91
N VAL A 52 -10.67 15.31 -20.18
CA VAL A 52 -10.62 15.38 -18.71
C VAL A 52 -10.45 14.00 -18.08
N LEU A 53 -11.18 13.00 -18.57
CA LEU A 53 -11.08 11.64 -18.05
C LEU A 53 -9.71 11.01 -18.33
N ALA A 54 -9.07 11.34 -19.44
CA ALA A 54 -7.71 10.89 -19.74
C ALA A 54 -6.70 11.47 -18.73
N GLU A 55 -6.80 12.76 -18.41
CA GLU A 55 -5.95 13.40 -17.39
C GLU A 55 -6.21 12.80 -15.99
N LEU A 56 -7.48 12.56 -15.64
CA LEU A 56 -7.85 11.93 -14.37
C LEU A 56 -7.35 10.47 -14.28
N ASP A 57 -7.33 9.74 -15.38
CA ASP A 57 -6.79 8.37 -15.44
C ASP A 57 -5.27 8.38 -15.32
N LEU A 58 -4.58 9.32 -15.96
CA LEU A 58 -3.14 9.54 -15.80
C LEU A 58 -2.77 9.87 -14.34
N ALA A 59 -3.57 10.71 -13.68
CA ALA A 59 -3.40 11.05 -12.27
C ALA A 59 -3.82 9.91 -11.32
N GLY A 60 -4.45 8.85 -11.83
CA GLY A 60 -5.02 7.78 -11.04
C GLY A 60 -6.29 8.16 -10.26
N TRP A 61 -6.90 9.34 -10.54
CA TRP A 61 -8.11 9.83 -9.87
C TRP A 61 -9.38 9.27 -10.48
N ALA A 62 -9.32 8.82 -11.71
CA ALA A 62 -10.29 7.96 -12.35
C ALA A 62 -9.59 6.69 -12.85
N VAL A 63 -10.34 5.61 -13.04
CA VAL A 63 -9.84 4.35 -13.62
C VAL A 63 -10.81 3.89 -14.69
N ARG A 64 -10.27 3.58 -15.86
CA ARG A 64 -11.04 3.00 -16.94
C ARG A 64 -11.28 1.51 -16.68
N VAL A 65 -12.55 1.12 -16.65
CA VAL A 65 -12.97 -0.29 -16.58
C VAL A 65 -13.30 -0.74 -18.01
N PRO A 66 -12.64 -1.78 -18.53
CA PRO A 66 -12.94 -2.29 -19.88
C PRO A 66 -14.43 -2.52 -20.08
N ASP A 67 -14.97 -2.08 -21.22
CA ASP A 67 -16.36 -2.20 -21.67
C ASP A 67 -17.43 -1.56 -20.77
N ARG A 68 -17.06 -1.00 -19.61
CA ARG A 68 -18.01 -0.40 -18.64
C ARG A 68 -17.86 1.12 -18.47
N GLY A 69 -16.72 1.71 -18.83
CA GLY A 69 -16.49 3.14 -18.69
C GLY A 69 -15.52 3.51 -17.57
N TYR A 70 -15.79 4.59 -16.84
CA TYR A 70 -14.92 5.13 -15.80
C TYR A 70 -15.55 5.08 -14.43
N ARG A 71 -14.73 4.88 -13.39
CA ARG A 71 -15.07 5.03 -11.98
C ARG A 71 -14.00 5.84 -11.28
N LEU A 72 -14.24 6.26 -10.03
CA LEU A 72 -13.19 6.88 -9.22
C LEU A 72 -11.98 5.97 -9.05
N GLY A 73 -10.81 6.55 -9.17
CA GLY A 73 -9.53 5.87 -9.01
C GLY A 73 -8.94 6.07 -7.60
N PRO A 74 -8.05 5.15 -7.18
CA PRO A 74 -7.41 5.19 -5.85
C PRO A 74 -6.48 6.39 -5.67
N GLY A 75 -6.01 7.04 -6.74
CA GLY A 75 -5.19 8.25 -6.65
C GLY A 75 -5.87 9.41 -5.93
N LEU A 76 -7.21 9.42 -5.81
CA LEU A 76 -7.92 10.41 -5.00
C LEU A 76 -7.59 10.32 -3.50
N LEU A 77 -7.19 9.17 -3.01
CA LEU A 77 -6.75 9.00 -1.62
C LEU A 77 -5.51 9.85 -1.31
N THR A 78 -4.71 10.18 -2.32
CA THR A 78 -3.55 11.07 -2.16
C THR A 78 -3.95 12.53 -1.92
N LEU A 79 -5.16 12.92 -2.34
CA LEU A 79 -5.69 14.28 -2.20
C LEU A 79 -6.41 14.49 -0.87
N THR A 80 -6.92 13.44 -0.26
CA THR A 80 -7.68 13.56 0.99
C THR A 80 -6.77 13.78 2.21
N GLY A 81 -5.45 13.78 2.02
CA GLY A 81 -4.51 13.73 3.14
C GLY A 81 -4.65 12.42 3.91
N PRO A 82 -3.96 12.24 5.03
CA PRO A 82 -4.15 11.06 5.85
C PRO A 82 -5.60 11.06 6.35
N LEU A 83 -6.40 10.06 5.90
CA LEU A 83 -7.68 9.70 6.53
C LEU A 83 -7.45 9.14 7.95
N LEU A 84 -6.20 9.22 8.38
CA LEU A 84 -5.70 8.73 9.65
C LEU A 84 -5.50 9.91 10.59
N PRO A 85 -5.73 9.72 11.90
CA PRO A 85 -5.38 10.72 12.90
C PRO A 85 -3.92 11.20 12.73
N PRO A 86 -3.62 12.48 12.99
CA PRO A 86 -2.26 13.03 12.85
C PRO A 86 -1.19 12.26 13.62
N GLU A 87 -1.57 11.65 14.74
CA GLU A 87 -0.71 10.83 15.59
C GLU A 87 -0.13 9.63 14.84
N ILE A 88 -0.91 9.03 13.92
CA ILE A 88 -0.49 7.90 13.10
C ILE A 88 0.73 8.26 12.25
N GLY A 89 0.69 9.43 11.60
CA GLY A 89 1.80 9.93 10.81
C GLY A 89 3.06 10.18 11.65
N GLY A 90 2.89 10.65 12.89
CA GLY A 90 3.97 10.85 13.86
C GLY A 90 4.65 9.52 14.23
N ILE A 91 3.87 8.51 14.64
CA ILE A 91 4.37 7.17 15.01
C ILE A 91 5.15 6.53 13.84
N LEU A 92 4.61 6.63 12.61
CA LEU A 92 5.30 6.10 11.44
C LEU A 92 6.58 6.85 11.12
N GLN A 93 6.61 8.17 11.32
CA GLN A 93 7.81 8.98 11.10
C GLN A 93 8.90 8.65 12.12
N GLU A 94 8.53 8.47 13.39
CA GLU A 94 9.45 8.04 14.44
C GLU A 94 10.04 6.67 14.12
N LEU A 95 9.21 5.69 13.74
CA LEU A 95 9.66 4.37 13.30
C LEU A 95 10.65 4.47 12.13
N ALA A 96 10.31 5.24 11.09
CA ALA A 96 11.15 5.39 9.91
C ALA A 96 12.50 6.04 10.26
N THR A 97 12.49 7.05 11.15
CA THR A 97 13.69 7.76 11.60
C THR A 97 14.59 6.88 12.45
N GLU A 98 14.03 6.17 13.44
CA GLU A 98 14.78 5.26 14.32
C GLU A 98 15.38 4.09 13.56
N ALA A 99 14.64 3.57 12.56
CA ALA A 99 15.12 2.47 11.73
C ALA A 99 16.12 2.89 10.65
N GLY A 100 16.18 4.19 10.31
CA GLY A 100 16.96 4.71 9.19
C GLY A 100 16.44 4.28 7.82
N CYS A 101 15.18 3.84 7.73
CA CYS A 101 14.60 3.33 6.49
C CYS A 101 13.10 3.64 6.40
N GLY A 102 12.44 3.21 5.34
CA GLY A 102 11.05 3.53 5.17
C GLY A 102 10.08 2.64 5.94
N ALA A 103 8.96 3.26 6.36
CA ALA A 103 7.84 2.61 7.01
C ALA A 103 6.55 2.88 6.25
N THR A 104 5.65 1.90 6.21
CA THR A 104 4.33 2.03 5.60
C THR A 104 3.24 1.52 6.54
N LEU A 105 2.06 2.15 6.50
CA LEU A 105 0.85 1.61 7.09
C LEU A 105 -0.12 1.25 5.97
N SER A 106 -0.67 0.05 6.03
CA SER A 106 -1.63 -0.43 5.04
C SER A 106 -2.88 -0.97 5.73
N ARG A 107 -4.06 -0.75 5.11
CA ARG A 107 -5.32 -1.37 5.53
C ARG A 107 -5.54 -2.67 4.78
N ILE A 108 -6.00 -3.68 5.50
CA ILE A 108 -6.33 -4.98 4.92
C ILE A 108 -7.81 -5.01 4.55
N GLU A 109 -8.06 -5.20 3.28
CA GLU A 109 -9.38 -5.40 2.67
C GLU A 109 -9.56 -6.88 2.32
N PRO A 110 -10.77 -7.35 1.95
CA PRO A 110 -10.99 -8.78 1.66
C PRO A 110 -10.12 -9.35 0.54
N ASP A 111 -9.78 -8.53 -0.46
CA ASP A 111 -9.04 -8.95 -1.67
C ASP A 111 -7.71 -8.23 -1.87
N ALA A 112 -7.43 -7.21 -1.05
CA ALA A 112 -6.27 -6.35 -1.23
C ALA A 112 -5.75 -5.77 0.10
N LEU A 113 -4.53 -5.26 0.02
CA LEU A 113 -3.89 -4.42 1.00
C LEU A 113 -3.78 -3.03 0.36
N THR A 114 -4.33 -1.99 1.02
CA THR A 114 -4.28 -0.61 0.52
C THR A 114 -3.33 0.22 1.38
N VAL A 115 -2.32 0.80 0.76
CA VAL A 115 -1.34 1.67 1.43
C VAL A 115 -2.00 2.97 1.86
N LEU A 116 -1.96 3.30 3.15
CA LEU A 116 -2.59 4.49 3.73
C LEU A 116 -1.60 5.61 4.01
N ASP A 117 -0.39 5.28 4.47
CA ASP A 117 0.67 6.25 4.73
C ASP A 117 2.05 5.63 4.47
N VAL A 118 3.00 6.48 4.05
CA VAL A 118 4.39 6.11 3.76
C VAL A 118 5.29 7.17 4.36
N ARG A 119 6.26 6.76 5.18
CA ARG A 119 7.28 7.63 5.75
C ARG A 119 8.67 7.14 5.37
N HIS A 120 9.57 8.08 5.17
CA HIS A 120 10.93 7.79 4.76
C HIS A 120 11.89 8.10 5.91
N GLY A 121 12.86 7.22 6.11
CA GLY A 121 13.97 7.46 7.01
C GLY A 121 15.04 8.34 6.35
N PRO A 122 16.01 8.85 7.15
CA PRO A 122 17.06 9.75 6.65
C PRO A 122 18.01 9.09 5.66
N ASP A 123 18.25 7.78 5.80
CA ASP A 123 19.30 7.09 5.05
C ASP A 123 18.82 6.44 3.76
N ARG A 124 17.56 6.07 3.67
CA ARG A 124 17.00 5.39 2.50
C ARG A 124 15.54 5.78 2.24
N MET A 125 15.29 6.16 1.02
CA MET A 125 13.91 6.22 0.50
C MET A 125 13.42 4.79 0.27
N VAL A 126 12.22 4.47 0.76
CA VAL A 126 11.54 3.27 0.26
C VAL A 126 11.20 3.51 -1.20
N PRO A 127 11.45 2.54 -2.07
CA PRO A 127 10.90 2.61 -3.41
C PRO A 127 9.39 2.73 -3.28
N GLY A 128 8.87 3.88 -3.67
CA GLY A 128 7.52 4.29 -3.39
C GLY A 128 6.48 3.32 -3.90
N ILE A 129 5.90 2.62 -2.96
CA ILE A 129 4.52 2.19 -3.13
C ILE A 129 3.71 3.43 -2.76
N PRO A 130 3.03 4.10 -3.69
CA PRO A 130 2.34 5.34 -3.38
C PRO A 130 1.16 5.08 -2.44
N VAL A 131 0.83 6.09 -1.64
CA VAL A 131 -0.43 6.08 -0.88
C VAL A 131 -1.60 5.84 -1.83
N GLY A 132 -2.58 5.03 -1.41
CA GLY A 132 -3.71 4.60 -2.22
C GLY A 132 -3.42 3.38 -3.11
N HIS A 133 -2.18 2.91 -3.18
CA HIS A 133 -1.88 1.72 -3.98
C HIS A 133 -2.51 0.47 -3.37
N ARG A 134 -3.19 -0.30 -4.21
CA ARG A 134 -3.80 -1.58 -3.82
C ARG A 134 -2.92 -2.74 -4.26
N ILE A 135 -2.51 -3.53 -3.30
CA ILE A 135 -1.71 -4.75 -3.51
C ILE A 135 -2.65 -5.94 -3.31
N PRO A 136 -2.81 -6.84 -4.28
CA PRO A 136 -3.63 -8.03 -4.10
C PRO A 136 -3.22 -8.83 -2.86
N LEU A 137 -4.20 -9.28 -2.06
CA LEU A 137 -3.98 -10.04 -0.83
C LEU A 137 -3.57 -11.48 -1.17
N ARG A 138 -2.33 -11.63 -1.60
CA ARG A 138 -1.69 -12.90 -1.96
C ARG A 138 -0.35 -12.99 -1.27
N PHE A 139 0.07 -14.22 -0.93
CA PHE A 139 1.40 -14.42 -0.35
C PHE A 139 2.49 -13.64 -1.11
N PRO A 140 3.35 -12.84 -0.41
CA PRO A 140 3.46 -12.67 1.04
C PRO A 140 2.65 -11.49 1.61
N ALA A 141 1.94 -10.69 0.78
CA ALA A 141 1.16 -9.55 1.25
C ALA A 141 0.10 -9.97 2.28
N GLY A 142 0.03 -9.25 3.40
CA GLY A 142 -0.88 -9.55 4.50
C GLY A 142 -0.41 -10.66 5.44
N ALA A 143 0.82 -11.16 5.30
CA ALA A 143 1.35 -12.23 6.14
C ALA A 143 1.25 -11.92 7.64
N ALA A 144 1.42 -10.66 8.02
CA ALA A 144 1.37 -10.23 9.41
C ALA A 144 -0.03 -10.32 10.02
N VAL A 145 -1.10 -10.27 9.22
CA VAL A 145 -2.49 -10.28 9.72
C VAL A 145 -3.21 -11.63 9.54
N MET A 146 -2.75 -12.45 8.60
CA MET A 146 -3.36 -13.76 8.30
C MET A 146 -3.56 -14.67 9.52
N PRO A 147 -2.67 -14.74 10.51
CA PRO A 147 -2.87 -15.57 11.71
C PRO A 147 -4.11 -15.24 12.54
N TRP A 148 -4.70 -14.05 12.34
CA TRP A 148 -5.92 -13.59 13.04
C TRP A 148 -7.17 -13.64 12.14
N ARG A 149 -7.03 -14.13 10.91
CA ARG A 149 -8.15 -14.32 9.98
C ARG A 149 -8.75 -15.71 10.13
N PRO A 150 -10.01 -15.91 9.71
CA PRO A 150 -10.63 -17.24 9.68
C PRO A 150 -9.81 -18.25 8.88
N ALA A 151 -9.84 -19.53 9.28
CA ALA A 151 -9.07 -20.59 8.63
C ALA A 151 -9.34 -20.71 7.12
N ALA A 152 -10.57 -20.43 6.68
CA ALA A 152 -10.93 -20.44 5.25
C ALA A 152 -10.15 -19.36 4.46
N GLU A 153 -9.99 -18.15 5.02
CA GLU A 153 -9.21 -17.07 4.42
C GLU A 153 -7.71 -17.42 4.40
N GLN A 154 -7.19 -17.97 5.50
CA GLN A 154 -5.80 -18.43 5.57
C GLN A 154 -5.53 -19.48 4.49
N ASN A 155 -6.41 -20.47 4.32
CA ASN A 155 -6.26 -21.50 3.31
C ASN A 155 -6.28 -20.95 1.88
N THR A 156 -7.20 -20.01 1.61
CA THR A 156 -7.27 -19.31 0.33
C THR A 156 -5.99 -18.54 0.06
N TRP A 157 -5.47 -17.82 1.05
CA TRP A 157 -4.23 -17.07 0.94
C TRP A 157 -3.01 -17.99 0.74
N LEU A 158 -2.90 -19.09 1.49
CA LEU A 158 -1.86 -20.11 1.33
C LEU A 158 -1.92 -20.77 -0.06
N ALA A 159 -3.10 -20.95 -0.63
CA ALA A 159 -3.27 -21.48 -1.99
C ALA A 159 -2.68 -20.57 -3.07
N THR A 160 -2.46 -19.28 -2.78
CA THR A 160 -1.79 -18.34 -3.72
C THR A 160 -0.27 -18.53 -3.76
N THR A 161 0.29 -19.31 -2.84
CA THR A 161 1.73 -19.58 -2.74
C THR A 161 2.12 -20.71 -3.70
N ALA A 162 3.31 -20.60 -4.30
CA ALA A 162 3.86 -21.70 -5.08
C ALA A 162 3.95 -22.97 -4.22
N GLU A 163 3.70 -24.14 -4.81
CA GLU A 163 3.62 -25.41 -4.08
C GLU A 163 4.89 -25.69 -3.27
N ALA A 164 6.07 -25.40 -3.84
CA ALA A 164 7.37 -25.56 -3.18
C ALA A 164 7.50 -24.70 -1.90
N ASP A 165 6.85 -23.52 -1.85
CA ASP A 165 6.93 -22.57 -0.74
C ASP A 165 5.79 -22.74 0.28
N ARG A 166 4.79 -23.57 0.01
CA ARG A 166 3.56 -23.68 0.83
C ARG A 166 3.81 -24.09 2.28
N ARG A 167 4.76 -25.02 2.48
CA ARG A 167 5.15 -25.44 3.83
C ARG A 167 5.77 -24.30 4.62
N THR A 168 6.66 -23.52 3.99
CA THR A 168 7.30 -22.36 4.60
C THR A 168 6.28 -21.25 4.90
N ALA A 169 5.32 -21.02 4.01
CA ALA A 169 4.23 -20.08 4.23
C ALA A 169 3.34 -20.49 5.43
N GLY A 170 3.02 -21.78 5.57
CA GLY A 170 2.30 -22.30 6.74
C GLY A 170 3.07 -22.12 8.05
N ALA A 171 4.37 -22.41 8.05
CA ALA A 171 5.24 -22.21 9.21
C ALA A 171 5.36 -20.71 9.58
N LEU A 172 5.34 -19.82 8.58
CA LEU A 172 5.32 -18.37 8.81
C LEU A 172 4.10 -17.95 9.61
N LEU A 173 2.89 -18.45 9.32
CA LEU A 173 1.68 -18.09 10.07
C LEU A 173 1.81 -18.43 11.56
N THR A 174 2.37 -19.59 11.87
CA THR A 174 2.65 -19.98 13.26
C THR A 174 3.68 -19.06 13.91
N LEU A 175 4.77 -18.77 13.19
CA LEU A 175 5.81 -17.88 13.68
C LEU A 175 5.27 -16.46 13.97
N VAL A 176 4.46 -15.92 13.05
CA VAL A 176 3.83 -14.60 13.22
C VAL A 176 2.84 -14.61 14.39
N LYS A 177 2.07 -15.67 14.56
CA LYS A 177 1.17 -15.80 15.72
C LYS A 177 1.91 -15.75 17.04
N ASP A 178 3.09 -16.39 17.11
CA ASP A 178 3.92 -16.47 18.31
C ASP A 178 4.73 -15.18 18.56
N ARG A 179 5.30 -14.60 17.50
CA ARG A 179 6.25 -13.48 17.62
C ARG A 179 5.63 -12.10 17.36
N GLY A 180 4.43 -12.05 16.77
CA GLY A 180 3.76 -10.81 16.40
C GLY A 180 4.33 -10.11 15.16
N VAL A 181 5.25 -10.74 14.44
CA VAL A 181 5.94 -10.11 13.31
C VAL A 181 6.29 -11.13 12.24
N ALA A 182 6.06 -10.78 10.97
CA ALA A 182 6.57 -11.48 9.80
C ALA A 182 7.91 -10.84 9.39
N VAL A 183 8.94 -11.64 9.17
CA VAL A 183 10.26 -11.17 8.76
C VAL A 183 10.66 -11.85 7.46
N PHE A 184 11.15 -11.06 6.51
CA PHE A 184 11.47 -11.53 5.17
C PHE A 184 12.90 -11.17 4.77
N ARG A 185 13.49 -12.04 3.94
CA ARG A 185 14.80 -11.85 3.35
C ARG A 185 14.75 -12.03 1.84
N PRO A 186 15.78 -11.58 1.10
CA PRO A 186 15.92 -11.89 -0.31
C PRO A 186 15.96 -13.39 -0.56
N ARG A 187 15.52 -13.82 -1.74
CA ARG A 187 15.64 -15.23 -2.16
C ARG A 187 17.07 -15.61 -2.51
N SER A 188 17.88 -14.65 -2.97
CA SER A 188 19.31 -14.80 -3.17
C SER A 188 20.05 -14.38 -1.91
N ASP A 189 21.03 -15.14 -1.50
CA ASP A 189 21.95 -14.80 -0.41
C ASP A 189 23.12 -13.93 -0.92
N ASP A 190 23.12 -13.57 -2.21
CA ASP A 190 24.09 -12.69 -2.82
C ASP A 190 23.84 -11.23 -2.38
N ALA A 191 24.73 -10.72 -1.54
CA ALA A 191 24.70 -9.36 -1.02
C ALA A 191 24.77 -8.31 -2.15
N GLY A 192 25.52 -8.57 -3.21
CA GLY A 192 25.61 -7.67 -4.37
C GLY A 192 24.28 -7.52 -5.10
N THR A 193 23.50 -8.59 -5.19
CA THR A 193 22.13 -8.52 -5.77
C THR A 193 21.22 -7.67 -4.89
N VAL A 194 21.33 -7.76 -3.58
CA VAL A 194 20.51 -6.95 -2.64
C VAL A 194 20.85 -5.48 -2.73
N ASP A 195 22.14 -5.14 -2.79
CA ASP A 195 22.60 -3.76 -2.91
C ASP A 195 22.20 -3.17 -4.27
N LEU A 196 22.38 -3.92 -5.36
CA LEU A 196 21.93 -3.51 -6.68
C LEU A 196 20.41 -3.27 -6.73
N LEU A 197 19.61 -4.12 -6.10
CA LEU A 197 18.17 -3.92 -5.98
C LEU A 197 17.84 -2.66 -5.18
N ALA A 198 18.56 -2.41 -4.08
CA ALA A 198 18.40 -1.21 -3.28
C ALA A 198 18.72 0.06 -4.09
N ASP A 199 19.82 0.05 -4.84
CA ASP A 199 20.25 1.17 -5.68
C ASP A 199 19.29 1.41 -6.85
N LEU A 200 18.83 0.35 -7.52
CA LEU A 200 17.80 0.44 -8.56
C LEU A 200 16.51 1.04 -8.03
N LEU A 201 16.10 0.64 -6.83
CA LEU A 201 14.89 1.15 -6.20
C LEU A 201 15.05 2.62 -5.78
N ALA A 202 16.22 3.03 -5.34
CA ALA A 202 16.53 4.42 -5.03
C ALA A 202 16.61 5.30 -6.30
N ALA A 203 17.17 4.76 -7.38
CA ALA A 203 17.35 5.48 -8.65
C ALA A 203 16.07 5.58 -9.49
N VAL A 204 15.23 4.54 -9.45
CA VAL A 204 13.94 4.53 -10.14
C VAL A 204 12.91 5.20 -9.24
N GLY A 205 12.95 6.53 -9.20
CA GLY A 205 11.87 7.31 -8.59
C GLY A 205 10.54 6.85 -9.18
N THR A 206 9.64 6.37 -8.31
CA THR A 206 8.36 5.74 -8.71
C THR A 206 7.44 6.65 -9.51
N GLU A 207 7.72 7.93 -9.54
CA GLU A 207 6.98 8.94 -10.30
C GLU A 207 7.21 8.86 -11.82
N LEU A 208 8.34 8.28 -12.24
CA LEU A 208 8.71 8.22 -13.67
C LEU A 208 8.22 6.95 -14.38
N LEU A 209 7.77 5.93 -13.66
CA LEU A 209 7.32 4.70 -14.29
C LEU A 209 5.82 4.75 -14.61
N HIS A 210 5.51 4.41 -15.84
CA HIS A 210 4.13 4.14 -16.27
C HIS A 210 3.42 3.17 -15.29
N PRO A 211 2.15 3.37 -14.89
CA PRO A 211 1.47 2.58 -13.84
C PRO A 211 1.61 1.05 -13.99
N HIS A 212 1.55 0.53 -15.21
CA HIS A 212 1.70 -0.92 -15.44
C HIS A 212 3.14 -1.41 -15.25
N LEU A 213 4.14 -0.61 -15.62
CA LEU A 213 5.55 -0.95 -15.41
C LEU A 213 5.88 -0.93 -13.91
N ARG A 214 5.34 0.06 -13.18
CA ARG A 214 5.43 0.14 -11.72
C ARG A 214 4.87 -1.12 -11.06
N THR A 215 3.63 -1.51 -11.39
CA THR A 215 2.99 -2.71 -10.83
C THR A 215 3.76 -3.99 -11.16
N ARG A 216 4.34 -4.08 -12.35
CA ARG A 216 5.17 -5.23 -12.75
C ARG A 216 6.49 -5.25 -11.98
N ALA A 217 7.17 -4.10 -11.86
CA ALA A 217 8.42 -3.96 -11.13
C ALA A 217 8.23 -4.30 -9.64
N LEU A 218 7.19 -3.76 -8.99
CA LEU A 218 6.87 -4.05 -7.59
C LEU A 218 6.57 -5.53 -7.37
N ARG A 219 5.86 -6.19 -8.29
CA ARG A 219 5.62 -7.65 -8.19
C ARG A 219 6.92 -8.46 -8.30
N GLN A 220 7.81 -8.10 -9.20
CA GLN A 220 9.09 -8.78 -9.35
C GLN A 220 9.98 -8.57 -8.13
N LEU A 221 10.03 -7.35 -7.60
CA LEU A 221 10.75 -7.03 -6.37
C LEU A 221 10.22 -7.84 -5.19
N THR A 222 8.90 -7.87 -4.99
CA THR A 222 8.27 -8.69 -3.96
C THR A 222 8.66 -10.16 -4.12
N ALA A 223 8.66 -10.69 -5.34
CA ALA A 223 9.06 -12.07 -5.60
C ALA A 223 10.53 -12.35 -5.23
N LEU A 224 11.42 -11.36 -5.41
CA LEU A 224 12.84 -11.48 -5.08
C LEU A 224 13.15 -11.26 -3.60
N THR A 225 12.34 -10.46 -2.90
CA THR A 225 12.60 -10.00 -1.52
C THR A 225 11.78 -10.72 -0.45
N ALA A 226 10.91 -11.66 -0.81
CA ALA A 226 9.90 -12.21 0.08
C ALA A 226 10.10 -13.70 0.42
N ARG A 227 11.31 -14.09 0.78
CA ARG A 227 11.57 -15.38 1.46
C ARG A 227 11.35 -15.19 2.96
N PRO A 228 10.40 -15.90 3.61
CA PRO A 228 10.22 -15.80 5.05
C PRO A 228 11.46 -16.32 5.79
N PHE A 229 11.79 -15.64 6.89
CA PHE A 229 12.70 -16.20 7.88
C PHE A 229 12.05 -17.40 8.60
N THR A 230 12.82 -18.42 8.85
CA THR A 230 12.46 -19.48 9.77
C THR A 230 12.79 -19.08 11.21
N ARG A 231 12.19 -19.77 12.19
CA ARG A 231 12.53 -19.56 13.62
C ARG A 231 14.03 -19.74 13.88
N HIS A 232 14.62 -20.78 13.29
CA HIS A 232 16.05 -21.07 13.44
C HIS A 232 16.93 -19.95 12.90
N GLU A 233 16.60 -19.39 11.73
CA GLU A 233 17.32 -18.25 11.15
C GLU A 233 17.18 -16.98 11.97
N LEU A 234 16.02 -16.73 12.59
CA LEU A 234 15.81 -15.56 13.47
C LEU A 234 16.59 -15.68 14.78
N ASP A 235 16.59 -16.86 15.39
CA ASP A 235 17.22 -17.10 16.69
C ASP A 235 18.72 -17.41 16.58
N GLY A 236 19.22 -17.68 15.36
CA GLY A 236 20.63 -17.97 15.10
C GLY A 236 21.50 -16.72 15.01
N ASP A 237 22.82 -16.92 15.20
CA ASP A 237 23.82 -15.85 15.15
C ASP A 237 24.41 -15.62 13.75
N GLU A 238 23.92 -16.38 12.76
CA GLU A 238 24.33 -16.23 11.36
C GLU A 238 23.98 -14.84 10.84
N GLN A 239 24.91 -14.24 10.11
CA GLN A 239 24.67 -12.98 9.41
C GLN A 239 23.87 -13.26 8.15
N LEU A 240 22.67 -12.68 8.06
CA LEU A 240 21.72 -12.92 6.97
C LEU A 240 21.22 -11.57 6.39
N PRO A 241 20.90 -11.55 5.10
CA PRO A 241 20.26 -10.37 4.52
C PRO A 241 18.83 -10.21 5.06
N LEU A 242 18.36 -8.95 5.16
CA LEU A 242 17.03 -8.59 5.64
C LEU A 242 16.34 -7.69 4.63
N SER A 243 15.18 -8.10 4.14
CA SER A 243 14.39 -7.29 3.21
C SER A 243 13.43 -6.36 3.92
N TYR A 244 12.46 -6.90 4.60
CA TYR A 244 11.43 -6.15 5.30
C TYR A 244 10.81 -6.97 6.44
N LEU A 245 10.14 -6.23 7.33
CA LEU A 245 9.34 -6.77 8.43
C LEU A 245 7.92 -6.24 8.31
N ALA A 246 6.96 -7.00 8.81
CA ALA A 246 5.58 -6.57 8.90
C ALA A 246 4.94 -7.04 10.21
N ALA A 247 4.19 -6.16 10.88
CA ALA A 247 3.49 -6.47 12.10
C ALA A 247 2.00 -6.10 12.00
N PRO A 248 1.09 -6.87 12.63
CA PRO A 248 -0.33 -6.56 12.64
C PRO A 248 -0.61 -5.34 13.51
N VAL A 249 -1.58 -4.55 13.06
CA VAL A 249 -2.13 -3.44 13.83
C VAL A 249 -3.63 -3.66 13.95
N PHE A 250 -4.16 -3.57 15.16
CA PHE A 250 -5.54 -3.90 15.47
C PHE A 250 -6.39 -2.63 15.52
N ASP A 251 -7.65 -2.74 15.12
CA ASP A 251 -8.64 -1.69 15.26
C ASP A 251 -9.32 -1.74 16.65
N GLY A 252 -10.22 -0.78 16.91
CA GLY A 252 -10.97 -0.72 18.17
C GLY A 252 -11.88 -1.92 18.45
N ALA A 253 -12.16 -2.77 17.44
CA ALA A 253 -12.88 -4.03 17.60
C ALA A 253 -11.95 -5.23 17.89
N GLY A 254 -10.64 -5.02 17.98
CA GLY A 254 -9.64 -6.07 18.16
C GLY A 254 -9.37 -6.90 16.92
N THR A 255 -9.77 -6.40 15.74
CA THR A 255 -9.49 -7.07 14.45
C THR A 255 -8.13 -6.61 13.93
N ALA A 256 -7.30 -7.54 13.44
CA ALA A 256 -6.07 -7.20 12.71
C ALA A 256 -6.45 -6.59 11.35
N ALA A 257 -6.81 -5.31 11.36
CA ALA A 257 -7.34 -4.58 10.21
C ALA A 257 -6.25 -3.85 9.41
N TYR A 258 -5.06 -3.68 10.01
CA TYR A 258 -3.95 -2.99 9.36
C TYR A 258 -2.65 -3.76 9.52
N GLU A 259 -1.68 -3.40 8.70
CA GLU A 259 -0.31 -3.91 8.73
C GLU A 259 0.66 -2.74 8.69
N VAL A 260 1.58 -2.65 9.66
CA VAL A 260 2.74 -1.77 9.58
C VAL A 260 3.90 -2.54 9.01
N GLN A 261 4.58 -1.98 8.02
CA GLN A 261 5.75 -2.59 7.40
C GLN A 261 6.96 -1.67 7.50
N LEU A 262 8.12 -2.25 7.79
CA LEU A 262 9.42 -1.61 7.83
C LEU A 262 10.33 -2.27 6.79
N GLY A 263 10.99 -1.46 5.94
CA GLY A 263 11.78 -1.94 4.80
C GLY A 263 13.26 -1.57 4.87
N PRO A 264 14.08 -2.20 5.75
CA PRO A 264 15.49 -1.86 5.89
C PRO A 264 16.32 -2.23 4.65
N LEU A 265 15.96 -3.27 3.93
CA LEU A 265 16.69 -3.81 2.77
C LEU A 265 18.21 -3.78 2.99
N ARG A 266 18.68 -4.62 3.91
CA ARG A 266 20.09 -4.76 4.27
C ARG A 266 20.68 -6.02 3.66
N ALA A 267 21.85 -5.90 3.03
CA ALA A 267 22.60 -7.04 2.49
C ALA A 267 23.08 -7.97 3.59
N THR A 268 23.34 -7.43 4.79
CA THR A 268 23.82 -8.19 5.94
C THR A 268 23.24 -7.61 7.23
N THR A 269 22.72 -8.49 8.10
CA THR A 269 22.27 -8.15 9.46
C THR A 269 22.74 -9.19 10.44
N THR A 270 23.24 -8.73 11.60
CA THR A 270 23.51 -9.57 12.77
C THR A 270 22.19 -9.94 13.45
N ARG A 271 22.23 -10.90 14.39
CA ARG A 271 21.08 -11.19 15.25
C ARG A 271 20.61 -9.95 16.01
N ALA A 272 21.55 -9.19 16.58
CA ALA A 272 21.22 -7.97 17.32
C ALA A 272 20.52 -6.92 16.44
N ASP A 273 20.91 -6.78 15.16
CA ASP A 273 20.24 -5.91 14.22
C ASP A 273 18.79 -6.38 13.96
N ARG A 274 18.60 -7.69 13.74
CA ARG A 274 17.27 -8.27 13.54
C ARG A 274 16.36 -8.06 14.76
N ASP A 275 16.89 -8.34 15.95
CA ASP A 275 16.15 -8.17 17.22
C ASP A 275 15.76 -6.70 17.42
N ARG A 276 16.65 -5.76 17.09
CA ARG A 276 16.38 -4.32 17.15
C ARG A 276 15.24 -3.95 16.17
N TYR A 277 15.32 -4.35 14.90
CA TYR A 277 14.26 -4.05 13.91
C TYR A 277 12.92 -4.66 14.31
N ILE A 278 12.90 -5.87 14.84
CA ILE A 278 11.70 -6.52 15.36
C ILE A 278 11.11 -5.72 16.52
N ALA A 279 11.94 -5.32 17.49
CA ALA A 279 11.51 -4.60 18.68
C ALA A 279 10.84 -3.26 18.33
N ILE A 280 11.48 -2.45 17.47
CA ILE A 280 10.93 -1.14 17.07
C ILE A 280 9.66 -1.29 16.22
N THR A 281 9.59 -2.29 15.34
CA THR A 281 8.38 -2.58 14.54
C THR A 281 7.20 -2.97 15.43
N LEU A 282 7.43 -3.84 16.42
CA LEU A 282 6.41 -4.24 17.39
C LEU A 282 5.99 -3.09 18.30
N ALA A 283 6.91 -2.22 18.70
CA ALA A 283 6.60 -1.02 19.48
C ALA A 283 5.68 -0.07 18.69
N ALA A 284 6.02 0.20 17.44
CA ALA A 284 5.20 1.01 16.55
C ALA A 284 3.82 0.37 16.28
N ALA A 285 3.75 -0.95 16.07
CA ALA A 285 2.47 -1.65 15.88
C ALA A 285 1.55 -1.50 17.10
N ARG A 286 2.08 -1.57 18.33
CA ARG A 286 1.32 -1.32 19.55
C ARG A 286 0.84 0.13 19.67
N ALA A 287 1.72 1.10 19.37
CA ALA A 287 1.37 2.52 19.38
C ALA A 287 0.27 2.85 18.36
N LEU A 288 0.39 2.32 17.14
CA LEU A 288 -0.62 2.44 16.09
C LEU A 288 -1.95 1.80 16.50
N THR A 289 -1.91 0.62 17.12
CA THR A 289 -3.11 -0.05 17.65
C THR A 289 -3.81 0.84 18.69
N ALA A 290 -3.07 1.42 19.63
CA ALA A 290 -3.62 2.31 20.63
C ALA A 290 -4.27 3.56 20.00
N ALA A 291 -3.60 4.20 19.02
CA ALA A 291 -4.09 5.38 18.34
C ALA A 291 -5.32 5.12 17.43
N LEU A 292 -5.49 3.89 16.92
CA LEU A 292 -6.65 3.49 16.10
C LEU A 292 -7.82 2.92 16.92
N SER A 293 -7.62 2.70 18.21
CA SER A 293 -8.66 2.18 19.12
C SER A 293 -9.35 3.28 19.94
N GLY A 294 -8.80 4.50 19.96
CA GLY A 294 -9.35 5.68 20.63
C GLY A 294 -10.22 6.49 19.70
#